data_c8f39a4b6258d15c1a5ae21a8153ea74
#
_entry.id   c8f39a4b6258d15c1a5ae21a8153ea74
#
_cell.length_a   1.000
_cell.length_b   1.000
_cell.length_c   1.000
_cell.angle_alpha   90.00
_cell.angle_beta   90.00
_cell.angle_gamma   90.00
#
_symmetry.space_group_name_H-M   'P 1'
#
loop_
_entity.id
_entity.type
_entity.pdbx_description
1 polymer ?
#
loop_
_entity_poly.entity_id
_entity_poly.type
_entity_poly.pdbx_seq_one_letter_code
_entity_poly.pdbx_strand_id
1 'polypeptide(L)'
;MQTLHTESNIPAYIVSLNRKKQLSIQPTEQSTIKSFIEFYNSLLQTLKIEEEKDCMYFYRGHNDITYPFRPSVYRETTWIEKEETMFKEAIRQSPNEFPNDMSTFDKLVKMQHYNLPTRLLDITSNPLVALYFACIGEDK
;
A
#
# COMPACT_ATOMS: atom_id res chain seq x y z
N MET A 1 -27.95 0.37 27.51
CA MET A 1 -27.78 0.69 26.10
C MET A 1 -26.42 1.39 25.99
N GLN A 2 -25.35 0.57 25.85
CA GLN A 2 -23.97 1.07 25.75
C GLN A 2 -23.62 1.20 24.26
N THR A 3 -23.44 2.42 23.82
CA THR A 3 -22.89 2.73 22.50
C THR A 3 -21.39 2.45 22.51
N LEU A 4 -21.00 1.33 21.92
CA LEU A 4 -19.60 1.03 21.62
C LEU A 4 -19.16 1.98 20.49
N HIS A 5 -18.51 3.08 20.85
CA HIS A 5 -17.72 3.86 19.92
C HIS A 5 -16.36 3.14 19.75
N THR A 6 -16.28 2.26 18.78
CA THR A 6 -14.99 1.81 18.28
C THR A 6 -14.40 2.95 17.44
N GLU A 7 -13.51 3.73 18.04
CA GLU A 7 -12.67 4.67 17.29
C GLU A 7 -11.71 3.84 16.41
N SER A 8 -12.04 3.67 15.15
CA SER A 8 -11.13 3.06 14.18
C SER A 8 -10.12 4.13 13.72
N ASN A 9 -8.89 3.99 14.19
CA ASN A 9 -7.76 4.74 13.64
C ASN A 9 -7.49 4.22 12.23
N ILE A 10 -7.83 5.01 11.21
CA ILE A 10 -7.57 4.66 9.81
C ILE A 10 -6.18 5.20 9.43
N PRO A 11 -5.17 4.35 9.30
CA PRO A 11 -3.86 4.79 8.85
C PRO A 11 -3.91 5.04 7.34
N ALA A 12 -3.70 6.28 6.95
CA ALA A 12 -3.49 6.63 5.55
C ALA A 12 -2.05 7.08 5.34
N TYR A 13 -1.41 6.56 4.30
CA TYR A 13 -0.08 7.00 3.89
C TYR A 13 -0.19 7.76 2.57
N ILE A 14 0.45 8.91 2.54
CA ILE A 14 0.58 9.71 1.33
C ILE A 14 2.02 9.56 0.82
N VAL A 15 2.15 9.10 -0.40
CA VAL A 15 3.43 9.02 -1.10
C VAL A 15 3.43 10.10 -2.17
N SER A 16 4.32 11.07 -2.07
CA SER A 16 4.45 12.10 -3.09
C SER A 16 5.65 11.85 -4.01
N LEU A 17 5.44 11.99 -5.31
CA LEU A 17 6.48 11.96 -6.31
C LEU A 17 6.56 13.33 -6.98
N ASN A 18 7.67 14.05 -6.80
CA ASN A 18 7.87 15.31 -7.51
C ASN A 18 8.44 15.09 -8.91
N ARG A 19 8.39 16.11 -9.80
CA ARG A 19 8.94 16.03 -11.17
C ARG A 19 10.43 15.69 -11.22
N LYS A 20 11.18 15.93 -10.14
CA LYS A 20 12.59 15.56 -10.04
C LYS A 20 12.80 14.08 -9.66
N LYS A 21 11.74 13.27 -9.66
CA LYS A 21 11.74 11.84 -9.31
C LYS A 21 12.24 11.56 -7.87
N GLN A 22 12.11 12.53 -6.96
CA GLN A 22 12.36 12.30 -5.55
C GLN A 22 11.09 11.76 -4.90
N LEU A 23 11.17 10.52 -4.43
CA LEU A 23 10.10 9.89 -3.66
C LEU A 23 10.21 10.39 -2.21
N SER A 24 9.20 11.07 -1.71
CA SER A 24 9.06 11.35 -0.28
C SER A 24 7.87 10.57 0.28
N ILE A 25 8.13 9.85 1.35
CA ILE A 25 7.11 9.12 2.08
C ILE A 25 6.85 9.93 3.34
N GLN A 26 5.66 10.52 3.44
CA GLN A 26 5.24 11.16 4.68
C GLN A 26 4.13 10.31 5.29
N PRO A 27 4.31 9.79 6.51
CA PRO A 27 3.16 9.39 7.28
C PRO A 27 2.31 10.64 7.48
N THR A 28 1.03 10.57 7.13
CA THR A 28 0.08 11.57 7.61
C THR A 28 0.22 11.62 9.12
N GLU A 29 0.42 12.81 9.69
CA GLU A 29 0.31 12.97 11.13
C GLU A 29 -0.93 12.21 11.58
N GLN A 30 -0.81 11.46 12.68
CA GLN A 30 -1.84 10.56 13.20
C GLN A 30 -3.10 11.34 13.59
N SER A 31 -3.73 11.99 12.64
CA SER A 31 -5.05 12.54 12.81
C SER A 31 -6.03 11.39 12.64
N THR A 32 -6.58 10.95 13.75
CA THR A 32 -7.72 10.02 13.74
C THR A 32 -8.84 10.66 12.93
N ILE A 33 -9.04 10.17 11.70
CA ILE A 33 -10.14 10.62 10.87
C ILE A 33 -11.42 9.96 11.42
N LYS A 34 -12.26 10.75 12.07
CA LYS A 34 -13.48 10.26 12.72
C LYS A 34 -14.69 10.24 11.80
N SER A 35 -14.57 10.87 10.61
CA SER A 35 -15.67 10.93 9.65
C SER A 35 -15.19 11.04 8.21
N PHE A 36 -16.04 10.62 7.27
CA PHE A 36 -15.82 10.81 5.85
C PHE A 36 -15.61 12.28 5.47
N ILE A 37 -16.28 13.19 6.16
CA ILE A 37 -16.17 14.64 5.93
C ILE A 37 -14.76 15.15 6.27
N GLU A 38 -14.19 14.68 7.38
CA GLU A 38 -12.82 15.03 7.76
C GLU A 38 -11.81 14.50 6.74
N PHE A 39 -11.98 13.24 6.30
CA PHE A 39 -11.18 12.67 5.23
C PHE A 39 -11.26 13.49 3.95
N TYR A 40 -12.46 13.83 3.51
CA TYR A 40 -12.67 14.61 2.31
C TYR A 40 -12.04 16.00 2.38
N ASN A 41 -12.17 16.70 3.51
CA ASN A 41 -11.56 18.01 3.72
C ASN A 41 -10.01 17.92 3.70
N SER A 42 -9.42 16.92 4.34
CA SER A 42 -7.97 16.67 4.30
C SER A 42 -7.50 16.38 2.88
N LEU A 43 -8.28 15.60 2.13
CA LEU A 43 -8.00 15.31 0.73
C LEU A 43 -8.00 16.56 -0.13
N LEU A 44 -9.01 17.44 0.02
CA LEU A 44 -9.08 18.72 -0.73
C LEU A 44 -7.88 19.62 -0.44
N GLN A 45 -7.41 19.66 0.81
CA GLN A 45 -6.19 20.39 1.16
C GLN A 45 -4.95 19.79 0.47
N THR A 46 -4.84 18.46 0.45
CA THR A 46 -3.73 17.77 -0.21
C THR A 46 -3.72 18.06 -1.72
N LEU A 47 -4.87 18.01 -2.37
CA LEU A 47 -4.99 18.30 -3.81
C LEU A 47 -4.60 19.74 -4.16
N LYS A 48 -4.94 20.73 -3.32
CA LYS A 48 -4.48 22.12 -3.49
C LYS A 48 -2.96 22.24 -3.43
N ILE A 49 -2.33 21.55 -2.49
CA ILE A 49 -0.86 21.49 -2.36
C ILE A 49 -0.24 20.82 -3.59
N GLU A 50 -0.91 19.82 -4.17
CA GLU A 50 -0.48 19.13 -5.38
C GLU A 50 -0.39 20.08 -6.57
N GLU A 51 -1.43 20.90 -6.80
CA GLU A 51 -1.46 21.90 -7.86
C GLU A 51 -0.33 22.93 -7.69
N GLU A 52 -0.11 23.41 -6.46
CA GLU A 52 0.93 24.41 -6.17
C GLU A 52 2.36 23.88 -6.32
N LYS A 53 2.60 22.60 -5.99
CA LYS A 53 3.94 22.00 -5.95
C LYS A 53 4.30 21.18 -7.19
N ASP A 54 3.37 21.02 -8.11
CA ASP A 54 3.57 20.17 -9.30
C ASP A 54 4.05 18.76 -8.93
N CYS A 55 3.38 18.18 -7.92
CA CYS A 55 3.63 16.88 -7.38
C CYS A 55 2.49 15.92 -7.73
N MET A 56 2.81 14.65 -7.89
CA MET A 56 1.82 13.58 -8.00
C MET A 56 1.79 12.81 -6.70
N TYR A 57 0.59 12.64 -6.13
CA TYR A 57 0.38 11.87 -4.90
C TYR A 57 -0.14 10.48 -5.22
N PHE A 58 0.36 9.52 -4.45
CA PHE A 58 -0.14 8.17 -4.41
C PHE A 58 -0.56 7.83 -2.98
N TYR A 59 -1.54 6.98 -2.86
CA TYR A 59 -2.19 6.64 -1.61
C TYR A 59 -2.09 5.15 -1.37
N ARG A 60 -2.03 4.77 -0.09
CA ARG A 60 -2.14 3.39 0.35
C ARG A 60 -2.95 3.36 1.63
N GLY A 61 -3.98 2.51 1.65
CA GLY A 61 -4.76 2.20 2.85
C GLY A 61 -4.49 0.78 3.31
N HIS A 62 -4.50 0.56 4.60
CA HIS A 62 -4.59 -0.75 5.22
C HIS A 62 -5.32 -0.64 6.56
N ASN A 63 -5.96 -1.72 6.96
CA ASN A 63 -6.88 -1.78 8.10
C ASN A 63 -6.20 -1.92 9.46
N ASP A 64 -4.88 -2.00 9.51
CA ASP A 64 -4.12 -2.11 10.74
C ASP A 64 -2.99 -1.11 10.76
N ILE A 65 -3.00 -0.22 11.76
CA ILE A 65 -1.99 0.82 11.96
C ILE A 65 -0.59 0.26 12.24
N THR A 66 -0.51 -0.97 12.71
CA THR A 66 0.77 -1.62 12.99
C THR A 66 1.47 -2.14 11.73
N TYR A 67 0.77 -2.21 10.61
CA TYR A 67 1.36 -2.66 9.36
C TYR A 67 2.38 -1.65 8.85
N PRO A 68 3.65 -2.06 8.71
CA PRO A 68 4.69 -1.15 8.25
C PRO A 68 4.47 -0.77 6.78
N PHE A 69 4.78 0.49 6.45
CA PHE A 69 4.76 0.99 5.08
C PHE A 69 6.00 0.48 4.31
N ARG A 70 6.02 -0.81 4.03
CA ARG A 70 7.08 -1.48 3.28
C ARG A 70 6.58 -2.73 2.57
N PRO A 71 7.20 -3.13 1.45
CA PRO A 71 6.88 -4.37 0.75
C PRO A 71 6.97 -5.60 1.66
N SER A 72 6.19 -6.64 1.33
CA SER A 72 6.06 -7.82 2.19
C SER A 72 7.38 -8.56 2.43
N VAL A 73 8.27 -8.63 1.44
CA VAL A 73 9.57 -9.31 1.57
C VAL A 73 10.44 -8.72 2.69
N TYR A 74 10.27 -7.42 2.99
CA TYR A 74 11.05 -6.74 4.03
C TYR A 74 10.47 -6.88 5.44
N ARG A 75 9.37 -7.61 5.62
CA ARG A 75 8.76 -7.83 6.94
C ARG A 75 9.53 -8.85 7.76
N GLU A 76 10.16 -9.81 7.09
CA GLU A 76 10.92 -10.90 7.70
C GLU A 76 12.34 -10.98 7.11
N THR A 77 13.35 -11.04 7.96
CA THR A 77 14.76 -11.13 7.52
C THR A 77 14.99 -12.38 6.66
N THR A 78 14.36 -13.48 7.03
CA THR A 78 14.47 -14.76 6.30
C THR A 78 13.88 -14.67 4.89
N TRP A 79 12.90 -13.84 4.65
CA TRP A 79 12.34 -13.64 3.31
C TRP A 79 13.29 -12.85 2.41
N ILE A 80 13.97 -11.83 2.95
CA ILE A 80 14.99 -11.08 2.20
C ILE A 80 16.12 -12.01 1.77
N GLU A 81 16.63 -12.82 2.68
CA GLU A 81 17.74 -13.76 2.42
C GLU A 81 17.38 -14.83 1.40
N LYS A 82 16.12 -15.25 1.36
CA LYS A 82 15.62 -16.32 0.49
C LYS A 82 14.83 -15.84 -0.72
N GLU A 83 14.77 -14.53 -0.96
CA GLU A 83 13.94 -13.95 -2.03
C GLU A 83 14.22 -14.57 -3.40
N GLU A 84 15.49 -14.70 -3.77
CA GLU A 84 15.89 -15.31 -5.04
C GLU A 84 15.46 -16.77 -5.13
N THR A 85 15.59 -17.51 -4.03
CA THR A 85 15.18 -18.92 -3.97
C THR A 85 13.67 -19.04 -4.11
N MET A 86 12.89 -18.22 -3.39
CA MET A 86 11.42 -18.20 -3.48
C MET A 86 10.97 -17.86 -4.90
N PHE A 87 11.58 -16.87 -5.52
CA PHE A 87 11.27 -16.48 -6.89
C PHE A 87 11.51 -17.63 -7.90
N LYS A 88 12.69 -18.26 -7.84
CA LYS A 88 13.04 -19.39 -8.73
C LYS A 88 12.14 -20.60 -8.47
N GLU A 89 11.84 -20.88 -7.23
CA GLU A 89 11.01 -22.03 -6.85
C GLU A 89 9.56 -21.85 -7.29
N ALA A 90 9.00 -20.64 -7.18
CA ALA A 90 7.65 -20.35 -7.68
C ALA A 90 7.54 -20.62 -9.20
N ILE A 91 8.53 -20.19 -9.99
CA ILE A 91 8.56 -20.45 -11.43
C ILE A 91 8.71 -21.94 -11.72
N ARG A 92 9.58 -22.63 -10.97
CA ARG A 92 9.82 -24.08 -11.15
C ARG A 92 8.59 -24.92 -10.86
N GLN A 93 7.83 -24.57 -9.82
CA GLN A 93 6.64 -25.32 -9.41
C GLN A 93 5.43 -25.06 -10.31
N SER A 94 5.37 -23.91 -10.95
CA SER A 94 4.21 -23.50 -11.76
C SER A 94 4.63 -22.91 -13.10
N PRO A 95 5.35 -23.66 -13.97
CA PRO A 95 5.92 -23.10 -15.20
C PRO A 95 4.86 -22.59 -16.18
N ASN A 96 3.66 -23.15 -16.17
CA ASN A 96 2.55 -22.70 -17.01
C ASN A 96 2.03 -21.32 -16.59
N GLU A 97 2.20 -20.97 -15.32
CA GLU A 97 1.78 -19.68 -14.78
C GLU A 97 2.82 -18.57 -15.02
N PHE A 98 4.08 -18.96 -15.26
CA PHE A 98 5.21 -18.05 -15.42
C PHE A 98 5.96 -18.34 -16.75
N PRO A 99 5.34 -18.08 -17.90
CA PRO A 99 5.98 -18.31 -19.19
C PRO A 99 7.27 -17.49 -19.32
N ASN A 100 8.20 -17.97 -20.18
CA ASN A 100 9.54 -17.39 -20.29
C ASN A 100 9.55 -15.95 -20.82
N ASP A 101 8.58 -15.59 -21.64
CA ASP A 101 8.39 -14.26 -22.22
C ASP A 101 7.75 -13.24 -21.27
N MET A 102 7.24 -13.70 -20.11
CA MET A 102 6.69 -12.81 -19.08
C MET A 102 7.80 -11.96 -18.45
N SER A 103 7.59 -10.65 -18.34
CA SER A 103 8.55 -9.77 -17.69
C SER A 103 8.76 -10.11 -16.20
N THR A 104 9.91 -9.76 -15.65
CA THR A 104 10.17 -9.96 -14.21
C THR A 104 9.16 -9.22 -13.33
N PHE A 105 8.75 -8.03 -13.76
CA PHE A 105 7.72 -7.26 -13.04
C PHE A 105 6.40 -8.01 -13.00
N ASP A 106 5.91 -8.50 -14.13
CA ASP A 106 4.65 -9.24 -14.20
C ASP A 106 4.70 -10.54 -13.40
N LYS A 107 5.86 -11.21 -13.39
CA LYS A 107 6.08 -12.38 -12.52
C LYS A 107 5.94 -12.03 -11.05
N LEU A 108 6.53 -10.91 -10.61
CA LEU A 108 6.41 -10.44 -9.22
C LEU A 108 4.98 -10.05 -8.86
N VAL A 109 4.25 -9.36 -9.76
CA VAL A 109 2.83 -9.03 -9.57
C VAL A 109 2.02 -10.30 -9.40
N LYS A 110 2.23 -11.29 -10.26
CA LYS A 110 1.53 -12.57 -10.18
C LYS A 110 1.87 -13.34 -8.89
N MET A 111 3.14 -13.36 -8.48
CA MET A 111 3.55 -13.94 -7.21
C MET A 111 2.87 -13.27 -6.01
N GLN A 112 2.70 -11.96 -6.03
CA GLN A 112 1.98 -11.23 -5.00
C GLN A 112 0.51 -11.64 -4.94
N HIS A 113 -0.15 -11.90 -6.07
CA HIS A 113 -1.51 -12.46 -6.10
C HIS A 113 -1.62 -13.84 -5.45
N TYR A 114 -0.53 -14.61 -5.47
CA TYR A 114 -0.44 -15.89 -4.77
C TYR A 114 0.08 -15.77 -3.33
N ASN A 115 0.06 -14.55 -2.76
CA ASN A 115 0.54 -14.26 -1.41
C ASN A 115 2.02 -14.57 -1.15
N LEU A 116 2.84 -14.65 -2.19
CA LEU A 116 4.28 -14.76 -2.04
C LEU A 116 4.86 -13.40 -1.67
N PRO A 117 5.81 -13.34 -0.71
CA PRO A 117 6.48 -12.11 -0.37
C PRO A 117 7.26 -11.53 -1.56
N THR A 118 6.99 -10.26 -1.92
CA THR A 118 7.67 -9.58 -3.02
C THR A 118 8.17 -8.21 -2.61
N ARG A 119 9.02 -7.60 -3.46
CA ARG A 119 9.49 -6.20 -3.33
C ARG A 119 8.46 -5.17 -3.79
N LEU A 120 7.30 -5.60 -4.23
CA LEU A 120 6.26 -4.69 -4.70
C LEU A 120 5.45 -4.14 -3.53
N LEU A 121 5.04 -2.90 -3.66
CA LEU A 121 4.14 -2.23 -2.73
C LEU A 121 2.98 -1.64 -3.54
N ASP A 122 1.76 -2.07 -3.23
CA ASP A 122 0.57 -1.57 -3.88
C ASP A 122 0.29 -0.14 -3.45
N ILE A 123 0.17 0.73 -4.42
CA ILE A 123 -0.22 2.13 -4.25
C ILE A 123 -1.28 2.47 -5.29
N THR A 124 -2.08 3.47 -5.02
CA THR A 124 -3.11 3.96 -5.95
C THR A 124 -3.07 5.46 -6.07
N SER A 125 -3.39 5.98 -7.24
CA SER A 125 -3.62 7.42 -7.44
C SER A 125 -5.01 7.86 -6.97
N ASN A 126 -5.89 6.90 -6.64
CA ASN A 126 -7.24 7.22 -6.18
C ASN A 126 -7.33 7.10 -4.65
N PRO A 127 -7.51 8.23 -3.94
CA PRO A 127 -7.57 8.23 -2.47
C PRO A 127 -8.78 7.45 -1.92
N LEU A 128 -9.89 7.36 -2.66
CA LEU A 128 -11.06 6.60 -2.23
C LEU A 128 -10.81 5.08 -2.26
N VAL A 129 -9.98 4.61 -3.20
CA VAL A 129 -9.54 3.21 -3.24
C VAL A 129 -8.66 2.91 -2.01
N ALA A 130 -7.76 3.81 -1.65
CA ALA A 130 -6.96 3.65 -0.44
C ALA A 130 -7.84 3.66 0.83
N LEU A 131 -8.83 4.57 0.89
CA LEU A 131 -9.80 4.60 2.00
C LEU A 131 -10.58 3.29 2.10
N TYR A 132 -11.04 2.75 0.98
CA TYR A 132 -11.72 1.46 0.95
C TYR A 132 -10.87 0.35 1.58
N PHE A 133 -9.60 0.22 1.18
CA PHE A 133 -8.68 -0.76 1.78
C PHE A 133 -8.37 -0.50 3.25
N ALA A 134 -8.43 0.75 3.71
CA ALA A 134 -8.26 1.10 5.11
C ALA A 134 -9.49 0.72 5.96
N CYS A 135 -10.69 0.71 5.35
CA CYS A 135 -11.95 0.42 6.03
C CYS A 135 -12.35 -1.06 5.96
N ILE A 136 -11.81 -1.83 5.02
CA ILE A 136 -12.04 -3.29 4.98
C ILE A 136 -11.26 -3.91 6.14
N GLY A 137 -11.94 -4.09 7.28
CA GLY A 137 -11.51 -4.96 8.35
C GLY A 137 -12.12 -6.32 8.18
N GLU A 138 -11.40 -7.37 8.51
CA GLU A 138 -12.06 -8.62 8.88
C GLU A 138 -12.82 -8.32 10.16
N ASP A 139 -14.15 -8.44 10.13
CA ASP A 139 -14.96 -8.50 11.33
C ASP A 139 -14.49 -9.72 12.15
N LYS A 140 -13.63 -9.46 13.14
CA LYS A 140 -13.21 -10.45 14.13
C LYS A 140 -14.05 -10.30 15.39
#